data_3ef1fde1c1f884ab68054f41c278b9ed
#
_entry.id   3ef1fde1c1f884ab68054f41c278b9ed
#
_cell.length_a   1.000
_cell.length_b   1.000
_cell.length_c   1.000
_cell.angle_alpha   90.00
_cell.angle_beta   90.00
_cell.angle_gamma   90.00
#
_symmetry.space_group_name_H-M   'P 1'
#
loop_
_entity.id
_entity.type
_entity.pdbx_description
1 polymer ?
#
loop_
_entity_poly.entity_id
_entity_poly.type
_entity_poly.pdbx_seq_one_letter_code
_entity_poly.pdbx_strand_id
1 'polypeptide(L)'
;MLKTLVTLLVAGILWATGCAGVRAPGTEAPSLGPAAQGAPDPSDENDPVFLMLAAEVAGQRGQYELALDYYMRALHLTHDPQVAARATQVAVYVKNPDKATEAAEVWAELDPQSISAHRLTLILRVKNDEISEAADEIRRLIELKDPDFENTLIELVRWIDAEKERERGLEIMRELVERLPKVPELHLAAGYLATEEGALMVAQEEVARALAMRPNWSRALMLQAQLLLQSGDLKAGRAALEKAYRMDPKNPRLGLIYGQFLAKIGDYSAAERELSKVVSKDPGNDDARFALASVWLELGDLAKARKEFELLSADQRWRPQAAFSLALIDAREGRTEAALREFDRINEGPMLFDARFNAISALIVLGRTAEARERLASARAEFPKERLRLFLIEAEMLIKSRQPEPAFDLLTDAIKQMPDQPELLYTRGLLAEQLHRLDVMESDLKSLLDKNPEDAAALNALGFSLTVHYPDRLDEAEGFIRRALAKRPGDPAILDSYGWVLFRKGKVQDAVTPLKKAYGLFQDPEIAAHLGEVLWVMGRKAEARQIWLEAWRRDSQQQDMQRIHQSYPEVFTGAAK
;
A
#
# COMPACT_ATOMS: atom_id res chain seq x y z
N MET A 1 18.20 -9.85 -1.95
CA MET A 1 17.96 -9.85 -3.41
C MET A 1 18.95 -8.99 -4.20
N LEU A 2 19.55 -7.94 -3.65
CA LEU A 2 20.50 -7.07 -4.36
C LEU A 2 21.86 -7.72 -4.69
N LYS A 3 22.32 -8.69 -3.89
CA LYS A 3 23.57 -9.43 -4.16
C LYS A 3 23.56 -10.26 -5.45
N THR A 4 22.38 -10.59 -5.96
CA THR A 4 22.18 -11.46 -7.14
C THR A 4 22.15 -10.69 -8.47
N LEU A 5 21.81 -9.40 -8.49
CA LEU A 5 21.68 -8.63 -9.74
C LEU A 5 23.01 -8.12 -10.30
N VAL A 6 23.92 -7.67 -9.44
CA VAL A 6 25.28 -7.29 -9.88
C VAL A 6 26.05 -8.52 -10.36
N THR A 7 25.83 -9.66 -9.71
CA THR A 7 26.44 -10.93 -10.13
C THR A 7 25.87 -11.46 -11.46
N LEU A 8 24.61 -11.16 -11.80
CA LEU A 8 23.99 -11.59 -13.06
C LEU A 8 24.43 -10.75 -14.27
N LEU A 9 24.69 -9.45 -14.10
CA LEU A 9 25.23 -8.61 -15.18
C LEU A 9 26.67 -8.99 -15.52
N VAL A 10 27.48 -9.33 -14.52
CA VAL A 10 28.86 -9.81 -14.72
C VAL A 10 28.88 -11.25 -15.23
N ALA A 11 27.98 -12.13 -14.77
CA ALA A 11 27.91 -13.52 -15.21
C ALA A 11 27.36 -13.69 -16.64
N GLY A 12 26.42 -12.84 -17.07
CA GLY A 12 25.83 -12.90 -18.41
C GLY A 12 26.82 -12.54 -19.53
N ILE A 13 27.83 -11.73 -19.24
CA ILE A 13 28.86 -11.34 -20.20
C ILE A 13 30.02 -12.36 -20.23
N LEU A 14 30.24 -13.11 -19.16
CA LEU A 14 31.30 -14.12 -19.07
C LEU A 14 31.03 -15.41 -19.86
N TRP A 15 29.80 -15.67 -20.32
CA TRP A 15 29.42 -16.93 -21.01
C TRP A 15 29.25 -16.80 -22.53
N ALA A 16 29.34 -15.59 -23.10
CA ALA A 16 29.06 -15.36 -24.53
C ALA A 16 30.31 -15.50 -25.46
N THR A 17 31.49 -15.74 -24.96
CA THR A 17 32.72 -15.93 -25.78
C THR A 17 33.52 -17.20 -25.43
N GLY A 18 32.85 -18.29 -25.13
CA GLY A 18 33.48 -19.60 -24.98
C GLY A 18 33.57 -20.30 -26.33
N CYS A 19 34.76 -20.44 -26.86
CA CYS A 19 35.07 -21.25 -28.04
C CYS A 19 34.53 -22.68 -27.88
N ALA A 20 33.74 -23.13 -28.86
CA ALA A 20 33.32 -24.51 -29.00
C ALA A 20 34.53 -25.42 -29.21
N GLY A 21 34.97 -26.08 -28.17
CA GLY A 21 35.99 -27.13 -28.23
C GLY A 21 35.39 -28.46 -28.69
N VAL A 22 35.74 -28.88 -29.91
CA VAL A 22 35.48 -30.20 -30.45
C VAL A 22 36.19 -31.25 -29.59
N ARG A 23 35.46 -32.19 -29.00
CA ARG A 23 36.02 -33.41 -28.38
C ARG A 23 36.49 -34.38 -29.45
N ALA A 24 37.76 -34.61 -29.53
CA ALA A 24 38.34 -35.77 -30.21
C ALA A 24 38.68 -36.88 -29.18
N PRO A 25 38.55 -38.17 -29.52
CA PRO A 25 38.76 -39.27 -28.59
C PRO A 25 40.20 -39.65 -28.40
N GLY A 26 40.58 -39.84 -27.15
CA GLY A 26 41.61 -40.77 -26.67
C GLY A 26 43.03 -40.60 -27.21
N THR A 27 43.88 -39.84 -26.49
CA THR A 27 45.32 -40.11 -26.42
C THR A 27 45.79 -39.84 -24.98
N GLU A 28 46.56 -40.76 -24.46
CA GLU A 28 47.18 -40.73 -23.13
C GLU A 28 48.01 -39.43 -22.94
N ALA A 29 47.88 -38.84 -21.75
CA ALA A 29 48.65 -37.67 -21.37
C ALA A 29 50.16 -38.00 -21.30
N PRO A 30 51.04 -37.25 -21.94
CA PRO A 30 52.48 -37.38 -21.72
C PRO A 30 52.84 -36.93 -20.31
N SER A 31 53.63 -37.73 -19.61
CA SER A 31 54.25 -37.41 -18.32
C SER A 31 55.05 -36.15 -18.41
N LEU A 32 54.63 -35.12 -17.69
CA LEU A 32 55.40 -33.88 -17.50
C LEU A 32 56.69 -34.21 -16.72
N GLY A 33 57.81 -34.04 -17.36
CA GLY A 33 59.15 -34.06 -16.73
C GLY A 33 59.25 -32.92 -15.69
N PRO A 34 60.31 -32.94 -14.84
CA PRO A 34 60.45 -32.02 -13.74
C PRO A 34 60.46 -30.56 -14.22
N ALA A 35 59.59 -29.77 -13.58
CA ALA A 35 59.44 -28.34 -13.83
C ALA A 35 60.79 -27.64 -13.77
N ALA A 36 61.14 -26.95 -14.84
CA ALA A 36 62.28 -26.03 -14.87
C ALA A 36 62.03 -24.93 -13.84
N GLN A 37 62.80 -24.91 -12.76
CA GLN A 37 62.91 -23.81 -11.82
C GLN A 37 63.77 -22.70 -12.46
N GLY A 38 63.17 -21.93 -13.37
CA GLY A 38 63.68 -20.63 -13.76
C GLY A 38 62.85 -19.59 -13.06
N ALA A 39 63.41 -18.78 -12.18
CA ALA A 39 62.78 -17.53 -11.77
C ALA A 39 62.41 -16.75 -13.05
N PRO A 40 61.21 -16.17 -13.15
CA PRO A 40 60.82 -15.36 -14.31
C PRO A 40 61.85 -14.23 -14.49
N ASP A 41 62.23 -14.00 -15.72
CA ASP A 41 63.12 -12.87 -16.09
C ASP A 41 62.41 -11.57 -15.67
N PRO A 42 63.06 -10.65 -14.94
CA PRO A 42 62.45 -9.36 -14.58
C PRO A 42 61.92 -8.55 -15.78
N SER A 43 62.38 -8.86 -17.00
CA SER A 43 61.88 -8.28 -18.26
C SER A 43 60.45 -8.78 -18.59
N ASP A 44 60.06 -9.99 -18.15
CA ASP A 44 58.74 -10.56 -18.43
C ASP A 44 57.63 -9.90 -17.59
N GLU A 45 57.97 -9.30 -16.45
CA GLU A 45 56.99 -8.59 -15.59
C GLU A 45 56.38 -7.35 -16.25
N ASN A 46 56.93 -6.85 -17.35
CA ASN A 46 56.41 -5.72 -18.13
C ASN A 46 55.93 -6.13 -19.53
N ASP A 47 55.88 -7.43 -19.85
CA ASP A 47 55.26 -7.90 -21.08
C ASP A 47 53.74 -7.86 -20.96
N PRO A 48 53.04 -7.09 -21.81
CA PRO A 48 51.56 -7.03 -21.77
C PRO A 48 50.87 -8.38 -21.91
N VAL A 49 51.43 -9.29 -22.71
CA VAL A 49 50.86 -10.64 -22.91
C VAL A 49 50.99 -11.46 -21.63
N PHE A 50 52.14 -11.39 -20.97
CA PHE A 50 52.34 -12.03 -19.66
C PHE A 50 51.39 -11.46 -18.62
N LEU A 51 51.23 -10.15 -18.53
CA LEU A 51 50.35 -9.49 -17.58
C LEU A 51 48.88 -9.89 -17.79
N MET A 52 48.40 -9.94 -19.04
CA MET A 52 47.03 -10.39 -19.34
C MET A 52 46.80 -11.87 -18.98
N LEU A 53 47.74 -12.74 -19.31
CA LEU A 53 47.64 -14.16 -18.94
C LEU A 53 47.70 -14.35 -17.43
N ALA A 54 48.55 -13.62 -16.73
CA ALA A 54 48.65 -13.64 -15.28
C ALA A 54 47.35 -13.16 -14.62
N ALA A 55 46.73 -12.09 -15.17
CA ALA A 55 45.45 -11.58 -14.73
C ALA A 55 44.31 -12.62 -14.88
N GLU A 56 44.22 -13.28 -16.04
CA GLU A 56 43.23 -14.33 -16.29
C GLU A 56 43.44 -15.53 -15.35
N VAL A 57 44.66 -15.99 -15.14
CA VAL A 57 44.99 -17.09 -14.22
C VAL A 57 44.67 -16.69 -12.75
N ALA A 58 45.02 -15.46 -12.35
CA ALA A 58 44.68 -14.97 -11.01
C ALA A 58 43.15 -14.91 -10.82
N GLY A 59 42.41 -14.42 -11.82
CA GLY A 59 40.95 -14.39 -11.83
C GLY A 59 40.30 -15.77 -11.69
N GLN A 60 40.80 -16.78 -12.47
CA GLN A 60 40.33 -18.17 -12.37
C GLN A 60 40.59 -18.80 -10.99
N ARG A 61 41.66 -18.36 -10.31
CA ARG A 61 41.99 -18.79 -8.93
C ARG A 61 41.24 -18.02 -7.84
N GLY A 62 40.37 -17.08 -8.19
CA GLY A 62 39.64 -16.23 -7.23
C GLY A 62 40.49 -15.13 -6.61
N GLN A 63 41.73 -14.89 -7.14
CA GLN A 63 42.64 -13.84 -6.68
C GLN A 63 42.38 -12.52 -7.42
N TYR A 64 41.15 -11.98 -7.25
CA TYR A 64 40.66 -10.87 -8.07
C TYR A 64 41.42 -9.56 -7.88
N GLU A 65 41.92 -9.26 -6.67
CA GLU A 65 42.75 -8.09 -6.41
C GLU A 65 44.08 -8.16 -7.19
N LEU A 66 44.69 -9.34 -7.21
CA LEU A 66 45.92 -9.58 -7.99
C LEU A 66 45.63 -9.51 -9.50
N ALA A 67 44.49 -10.05 -9.93
CA ALA A 67 44.05 -9.94 -11.31
C ALA A 67 43.87 -8.48 -11.73
N LEU A 68 43.28 -7.65 -10.85
CA LEU A 68 43.10 -6.23 -11.09
C LEU A 68 44.45 -5.51 -11.24
N ASP A 69 45.42 -5.80 -10.39
CA ASP A 69 46.77 -5.19 -10.50
C ASP A 69 47.43 -5.52 -11.82
N TYR A 70 47.37 -6.77 -12.27
CA TYR A 70 47.89 -7.17 -13.56
C TYR A 70 47.14 -6.50 -14.72
N TYR A 71 45.81 -6.44 -14.70
CA TYR A 71 45.05 -5.74 -15.74
C TYR A 71 45.36 -4.25 -15.80
N MET A 72 45.47 -3.56 -14.66
CA MET A 72 45.83 -2.13 -14.64
C MET A 72 47.20 -1.88 -15.21
N ARG A 73 48.22 -2.71 -14.86
CA ARG A 73 49.57 -2.63 -15.45
C ARG A 73 49.53 -2.90 -16.95
N ALA A 74 48.79 -3.90 -17.40
CA ALA A 74 48.62 -4.19 -18.83
C ALA A 74 47.95 -3.02 -19.57
N LEU A 75 46.95 -2.40 -18.97
CA LEU A 75 46.21 -1.25 -19.52
C LEU A 75 47.17 -0.06 -19.77
N HIS A 76 48.01 0.28 -18.80
CA HIS A 76 48.98 1.37 -18.94
C HIS A 76 50.01 1.13 -20.03
N LEU A 77 50.28 -0.13 -20.38
CA LEU A 77 51.27 -0.48 -21.42
C LEU A 77 50.64 -0.60 -22.82
N THR A 78 49.42 -1.13 -22.90
CA THR A 78 48.81 -1.49 -24.19
C THR A 78 47.88 -0.41 -24.75
N HIS A 79 47.22 0.35 -23.90
CA HIS A 79 46.13 1.25 -24.30
C HIS A 79 45.09 0.50 -25.15
N ASP A 80 44.79 -0.74 -24.76
CA ASP A 80 43.81 -1.59 -25.47
C ASP A 80 42.44 -1.47 -24.82
N PRO A 81 41.36 -1.13 -25.57
CA PRO A 81 40.01 -0.99 -25.02
C PRO A 81 39.45 -2.29 -24.42
N GLN A 82 39.90 -3.47 -24.90
CA GLN A 82 39.49 -4.75 -24.32
C GLN A 82 40.12 -4.99 -22.94
N VAL A 83 41.38 -4.58 -22.77
CA VAL A 83 42.08 -4.63 -21.47
C VAL A 83 41.42 -3.64 -20.50
N ALA A 84 41.11 -2.43 -20.97
CA ALA A 84 40.38 -1.43 -20.18
C ALA A 84 39.02 -1.95 -19.70
N ALA A 85 38.23 -2.57 -20.59
CA ALA A 85 36.94 -3.18 -20.25
C ALA A 85 37.09 -4.28 -19.17
N ARG A 86 38.10 -5.14 -19.29
CA ARG A 86 38.39 -6.19 -18.29
C ARG A 86 38.83 -5.61 -16.95
N ALA A 87 39.76 -4.65 -16.96
CA ALA A 87 40.18 -3.96 -15.76
C ALA A 87 39.00 -3.33 -15.02
N THR A 88 38.14 -2.63 -15.75
CA THR A 88 36.93 -2.00 -15.20
C THR A 88 35.99 -3.03 -14.55
N GLN A 89 35.70 -4.17 -15.25
CA GLN A 89 34.83 -5.22 -14.72
C GLN A 89 35.39 -5.83 -13.42
N VAL A 90 36.71 -6.12 -13.39
CA VAL A 90 37.33 -6.69 -12.19
C VAL A 90 37.37 -5.66 -11.06
N ALA A 91 37.69 -4.39 -11.34
CA ALA A 91 37.69 -3.33 -10.34
C ALA A 91 36.31 -3.10 -9.69
N VAL A 92 35.24 -3.14 -10.49
CA VAL A 92 33.86 -3.09 -9.97
C VAL A 92 33.54 -4.33 -9.11
N TYR A 93 33.98 -5.51 -9.54
CA TYR A 93 33.76 -6.75 -8.79
C TYR A 93 34.43 -6.76 -7.41
N VAL A 94 35.69 -6.31 -7.33
CA VAL A 94 36.44 -6.20 -6.07
C VAL A 94 36.10 -4.95 -5.26
N LYS A 95 35.17 -4.13 -5.77
CA LYS A 95 34.73 -2.89 -5.14
C LYS A 95 35.86 -1.87 -4.92
N ASN A 96 36.75 -1.73 -5.88
CA ASN A 96 37.76 -0.70 -5.89
C ASN A 96 37.31 0.47 -6.78
N PRO A 97 36.70 1.55 -6.21
CA PRO A 97 36.11 2.62 -7.01
C PRO A 97 37.14 3.42 -7.81
N ASP A 98 38.31 3.67 -7.25
CA ASP A 98 39.33 4.49 -7.88
C ASP A 98 39.85 3.82 -9.17
N LYS A 99 40.28 2.55 -9.09
CA LYS A 99 40.70 1.77 -10.24
C LYS A 99 39.59 1.51 -11.25
N ALA A 100 38.33 1.37 -10.77
CA ALA A 100 37.18 1.20 -11.64
C ALA A 100 36.94 2.45 -12.48
N THR A 101 37.00 3.64 -11.87
CA THR A 101 36.84 4.92 -12.56
C THR A 101 37.96 5.13 -13.56
N GLU A 102 39.25 4.99 -13.13
CA GLU A 102 40.40 5.10 -13.99
C GLU A 102 40.31 4.20 -15.24
N ALA A 103 40.03 2.92 -15.05
CA ALA A 103 39.92 1.98 -16.15
C ALA A 103 38.73 2.25 -17.08
N ALA A 104 37.59 2.70 -16.54
CA ALA A 104 36.38 3.01 -17.31
C ALA A 104 36.59 4.27 -18.17
N GLU A 105 37.26 5.30 -17.64
CA GLU A 105 37.62 6.51 -18.37
C GLU A 105 38.53 6.18 -19.55
N VAL A 106 39.60 5.45 -19.28
CA VAL A 106 40.52 4.99 -20.35
C VAL A 106 39.77 4.15 -21.39
N TRP A 107 38.82 3.30 -20.95
CA TRP A 107 37.99 2.53 -21.90
C TRP A 107 37.13 3.45 -22.78
N ALA A 108 36.46 4.45 -22.20
CA ALA A 108 35.63 5.39 -22.96
C ALA A 108 36.46 6.27 -23.92
N GLU A 109 37.70 6.62 -23.54
CA GLU A 109 38.61 7.36 -24.38
C GLU A 109 39.14 6.51 -25.56
N LEU A 110 39.50 5.26 -25.31
CA LEU A 110 40.05 4.34 -26.34
C LEU A 110 38.96 3.83 -27.29
N ASP A 111 37.74 3.68 -26.82
CA ASP A 111 36.57 3.29 -27.63
C ASP A 111 35.40 4.26 -27.44
N PRO A 112 35.48 5.46 -28.06
CA PRO A 112 34.43 6.49 -27.91
C PRO A 112 33.04 6.09 -28.46
N GLN A 113 32.92 4.94 -29.13
CA GLN A 113 31.67 4.41 -29.63
C GLN A 113 31.06 3.32 -28.71
N SER A 114 31.78 2.95 -27.67
CA SER A 114 31.35 1.92 -26.71
C SER A 114 30.27 2.43 -25.78
N ILE A 115 29.01 2.10 -26.06
CA ILE A 115 27.88 2.40 -25.18
C ILE A 115 28.12 1.82 -23.77
N SER A 116 28.71 0.63 -23.68
CA SER A 116 29.00 -0.03 -22.40
C SER A 116 30.02 0.74 -21.56
N ALA A 117 31.05 1.30 -22.19
CA ALA A 117 32.02 2.14 -21.52
C ALA A 117 31.34 3.38 -20.93
N HIS A 118 30.61 4.13 -21.74
CA HIS A 118 29.91 5.36 -21.31
C HIS A 118 28.84 5.11 -20.23
N ARG A 119 28.10 4.00 -20.29
CA ARG A 119 27.15 3.63 -19.23
C ARG A 119 27.84 3.39 -17.90
N LEU A 120 28.97 2.67 -17.92
CA LEU A 120 29.68 2.35 -16.70
C LEU A 120 30.39 3.58 -16.12
N THR A 121 30.99 4.40 -16.99
CA THR A 121 31.59 5.68 -16.59
C THR A 121 30.55 6.62 -15.99
N LEU A 122 29.35 6.72 -16.56
CA LEU A 122 28.24 7.50 -15.97
C LEU A 122 27.96 7.08 -14.52
N ILE A 123 27.81 5.78 -14.24
CA ILE A 123 27.53 5.29 -12.89
C ILE A 123 28.69 5.63 -11.94
N LEU A 124 29.92 5.46 -12.37
CA LEU A 124 31.13 5.73 -11.57
C LEU A 124 31.28 7.24 -11.29
N ARG A 125 31.04 8.10 -12.28
CA ARG A 125 31.03 9.56 -12.11
C ARG A 125 29.99 10.02 -11.07
N VAL A 126 28.78 9.52 -11.17
CA VAL A 126 27.75 9.80 -10.16
C VAL A 126 28.14 9.27 -8.78
N LYS A 127 28.80 8.12 -8.72
CA LYS A 127 29.33 7.55 -7.47
C LYS A 127 30.35 8.47 -6.80
N ASN A 128 31.19 9.10 -7.58
CA ASN A 128 32.24 10.01 -7.12
C ASN A 128 31.74 11.46 -6.92
N ASP A 129 30.43 11.72 -7.08
CA ASP A 129 29.82 13.07 -7.05
C ASP A 129 30.32 14.00 -8.17
N GLU A 130 30.82 13.46 -9.28
CA GLU A 130 31.33 14.18 -10.46
C GLU A 130 30.16 14.45 -11.43
N ILE A 131 29.21 15.29 -11.02
CA ILE A 131 27.91 15.44 -11.69
C ILE A 131 28.01 16.15 -13.03
N SER A 132 29.00 17.03 -13.20
CA SER A 132 29.27 17.69 -14.49
C SER A 132 29.67 16.70 -15.57
N GLU A 133 30.64 15.86 -15.23
CA GLU A 133 31.19 14.80 -16.08
C GLU A 133 30.15 13.71 -16.35
N ALA A 134 29.32 13.37 -15.34
CA ALA A 134 28.20 12.47 -15.52
C ALA A 134 27.17 13.01 -16.53
N ALA A 135 26.90 14.31 -16.54
CA ALA A 135 26.04 14.94 -17.54
C ALA A 135 26.66 14.87 -18.95
N ASP A 136 27.96 14.92 -19.09
CA ASP A 136 28.66 14.75 -20.39
C ASP A 136 28.49 13.31 -20.89
N GLU A 137 28.60 12.31 -20.00
CA GLU A 137 28.35 10.91 -20.35
C GLU A 137 26.88 10.69 -20.80
N ILE A 138 25.93 11.32 -20.16
CA ILE A 138 24.53 11.29 -20.60
C ILE A 138 24.38 11.88 -22.01
N ARG A 139 25.01 13.02 -22.33
CA ARG A 139 25.01 13.60 -23.68
C ARG A 139 25.62 12.63 -24.69
N ARG A 140 26.73 11.98 -24.31
CA ARG A 140 27.39 11.01 -25.18
C ARG A 140 26.51 9.80 -25.49
N LEU A 141 25.84 9.23 -24.48
CA LEU A 141 24.89 8.13 -24.67
C LEU A 141 23.72 8.51 -25.60
N ILE A 142 23.24 9.76 -25.53
CA ILE A 142 22.21 10.29 -26.45
C ILE A 142 22.75 10.38 -27.87
N GLU A 143 23.99 10.92 -28.08
CA GLU A 143 24.63 11.01 -29.38
C GLU A 143 24.84 9.63 -30.01
N LEU A 144 25.25 8.64 -29.21
CA LEU A 144 25.41 7.25 -29.61
C LEU A 144 24.08 6.52 -29.87
N LYS A 145 22.95 7.17 -29.57
CA LYS A 145 21.62 6.58 -29.72
C LYS A 145 21.48 5.27 -28.95
N ASP A 146 21.92 5.28 -27.71
CA ASP A 146 21.82 4.11 -26.82
C ASP A 146 20.41 3.52 -26.86
N PRO A 147 20.21 2.28 -27.36
CA PRO A 147 18.88 1.68 -27.51
C PRO A 147 18.21 1.39 -26.15
N ASP A 148 18.99 1.37 -25.08
CA ASP A 148 18.53 1.05 -23.72
C ASP A 148 18.70 2.23 -22.75
N PHE A 149 18.84 3.45 -23.28
CA PHE A 149 19.13 4.66 -22.52
C PHE A 149 18.18 4.91 -21.36
N GLU A 150 16.86 4.70 -21.59
CA GLU A 150 15.84 4.84 -20.55
C GLU A 150 16.09 3.89 -19.37
N ASN A 151 16.42 2.62 -19.65
CA ASN A 151 16.72 1.65 -18.60
C ASN A 151 18.04 1.97 -17.90
N THR A 152 19.03 2.48 -18.62
CA THR A 152 20.31 2.95 -18.04
C THR A 152 20.06 4.01 -16.94
N LEU A 153 19.19 4.99 -17.19
CA LEU A 153 18.85 6.01 -16.20
C LEU A 153 18.03 5.45 -15.04
N ILE A 154 17.15 4.47 -15.27
CA ILE A 154 16.41 3.80 -14.21
C ILE A 154 17.36 2.94 -13.33
N GLU A 155 18.33 2.30 -13.91
CA GLU A 155 19.37 1.57 -13.17
C GLU A 155 20.23 2.52 -12.33
N LEU A 156 20.57 3.68 -12.86
CA LEU A 156 21.24 4.75 -12.13
C LEU A 156 20.42 5.19 -10.90
N VAL A 157 19.11 5.42 -11.06
CA VAL A 157 18.20 5.75 -9.95
C VAL A 157 18.22 4.67 -8.88
N ARG A 158 18.10 3.39 -9.26
CA ARG A 158 18.12 2.27 -8.31
C ARG A 158 19.43 2.19 -7.54
N TRP A 159 20.53 2.50 -8.23
CA TRP A 159 21.84 2.53 -7.59
C TRP A 159 21.93 3.71 -6.60
N ILE A 160 21.46 4.92 -6.99
CA ILE A 160 21.42 6.11 -6.12
C ILE A 160 20.61 5.81 -4.86
N ASP A 161 19.40 5.25 -5.00
CA ASP A 161 18.52 4.87 -3.89
C ASP A 161 19.18 3.87 -2.92
N ALA A 162 19.98 2.94 -3.46
CA ALA A 162 20.62 1.90 -2.65
C ALA A 162 21.89 2.35 -1.91
N GLU A 163 22.65 3.32 -2.44
CA GLU A 163 24.02 3.65 -1.99
C GLU A 163 24.15 5.07 -1.43
N LYS A 164 23.22 5.97 -1.72
CA LYS A 164 23.26 7.36 -1.27
C LYS A 164 22.23 7.62 -0.18
N GLU A 165 22.52 8.61 0.65
CA GLU A 165 21.50 9.16 1.54
C GLU A 165 20.38 9.82 0.71
N ARG A 166 19.17 9.74 1.21
CA ARG A 166 17.94 10.19 0.56
C ARG A 166 18.05 11.60 -0.04
N GLU A 167 18.46 12.55 0.79
CA GLU A 167 18.60 13.95 0.37
C GLU A 167 19.66 14.12 -0.73
N ARG A 168 20.81 13.44 -0.60
CA ARG A 168 21.88 13.52 -1.59
C ARG A 168 21.47 12.93 -2.93
N GLY A 169 20.70 11.84 -2.93
CA GLY A 169 20.19 11.26 -4.17
C GLY A 169 19.30 12.22 -4.96
N LEU A 170 18.36 12.89 -4.28
CA LEU A 170 17.49 13.90 -4.90
C LEU A 170 18.28 15.12 -5.40
N GLU A 171 19.31 15.56 -4.67
CA GLU A 171 20.19 16.65 -5.12
C GLU A 171 20.93 16.29 -6.41
N ILE A 172 21.53 15.11 -6.49
CA ILE A 172 22.22 14.61 -7.70
C ILE A 172 21.26 14.64 -8.89
N MET A 173 20.05 14.10 -8.74
CA MET A 173 19.08 14.09 -9.83
C MET A 173 18.62 15.49 -10.22
N ARG A 174 18.46 16.39 -9.26
CA ARG A 174 18.15 17.80 -9.53
C ARG A 174 19.27 18.48 -10.35
N GLU A 175 20.52 18.32 -9.93
CA GLU A 175 21.67 18.88 -10.64
C GLU A 175 21.78 18.35 -12.07
N LEU A 176 21.54 17.04 -12.29
CA LEU A 176 21.53 16.44 -13.63
C LEU A 176 20.40 17.02 -14.49
N VAL A 177 19.20 17.15 -13.93
CA VAL A 177 18.04 17.73 -14.63
C VAL A 177 18.28 19.20 -14.97
N GLU A 178 18.85 20.00 -14.05
CA GLU A 178 19.19 21.41 -14.30
C GLU A 178 20.22 21.57 -15.44
N ARG A 179 21.19 20.65 -15.54
CA ARG A 179 22.19 20.65 -16.63
C ARG A 179 21.64 20.15 -17.96
N LEU A 180 20.63 19.26 -17.91
CA LEU A 180 20.06 18.58 -19.08
C LEU A 180 18.52 18.68 -19.12
N PRO A 181 17.92 19.90 -19.08
CA PRO A 181 16.47 20.09 -18.90
C PRO A 181 15.62 19.66 -20.09
N LYS A 182 16.21 19.24 -21.19
CA LYS A 182 15.51 18.79 -22.41
C LYS A 182 15.57 17.28 -22.63
N VAL A 183 16.01 16.53 -21.63
CA VAL A 183 16.09 15.06 -21.68
C VAL A 183 14.91 14.45 -20.94
N PRO A 184 13.86 14.02 -21.63
CA PRO A 184 12.63 13.55 -20.99
C PRO A 184 12.85 12.30 -20.14
N GLU A 185 13.79 11.41 -20.54
CA GLU A 185 14.14 10.21 -19.80
C GLU A 185 14.75 10.54 -18.43
N LEU A 186 15.51 11.64 -18.34
CA LEU A 186 16.11 12.07 -17.09
C LEU A 186 15.04 12.61 -16.12
N HIS A 187 14.06 13.38 -16.61
CA HIS A 187 12.91 13.81 -15.83
C HIS A 187 12.09 12.60 -15.32
N LEU A 188 11.90 11.59 -16.15
CA LEU A 188 11.20 10.37 -15.71
C LEU A 188 12.00 9.64 -14.62
N ALA A 189 13.33 9.53 -14.77
CA ALA A 189 14.20 8.92 -13.78
C ALA A 189 14.18 9.69 -12.45
N ALA A 190 14.23 11.02 -12.49
CA ALA A 190 14.08 11.88 -11.32
C ALA A 190 12.69 11.68 -10.64
N GLY A 191 11.63 11.57 -11.44
CA GLY A 191 10.29 11.27 -10.94
C GLY A 191 10.20 9.91 -10.23
N TYR A 192 10.89 8.88 -10.73
CA TYR A 192 10.97 7.58 -10.05
C TYR A 192 11.68 7.69 -8.71
N LEU A 193 12.86 8.30 -8.65
CA LEU A 193 13.59 8.47 -7.39
C LEU A 193 12.76 9.26 -6.37
N ALA A 194 12.17 10.38 -6.79
CA ALA A 194 11.33 11.19 -5.92
C ALA A 194 10.09 10.42 -5.40
N THR A 195 9.58 9.47 -6.16
CA THR A 195 8.47 8.59 -5.73
C THR A 195 8.92 7.61 -4.65
N GLU A 196 10.06 6.95 -4.82
CA GLU A 196 10.63 6.02 -3.82
C GLU A 196 10.98 6.75 -2.52
N GLU A 197 11.46 7.99 -2.62
CA GLU A 197 11.79 8.84 -1.48
C GLU A 197 10.57 9.50 -0.81
N GLY A 198 9.37 9.34 -1.38
CA GLY A 198 8.14 9.94 -0.87
C GLY A 198 8.00 11.45 -1.13
N ALA A 199 8.85 12.03 -1.96
CA ALA A 199 8.82 13.45 -2.36
C ALA A 199 7.77 13.68 -3.46
N LEU A 200 6.48 13.46 -3.14
CA LEU A 200 5.38 13.36 -4.11
C LEU A 200 5.23 14.61 -4.99
N MET A 201 5.43 15.81 -4.46
CA MET A 201 5.34 17.05 -5.26
C MET A 201 6.43 17.12 -6.32
N VAL A 202 7.68 16.78 -5.96
CA VAL A 202 8.81 16.73 -6.90
C VAL A 202 8.56 15.66 -7.96
N ALA A 203 8.10 14.49 -7.56
CA ALA A 203 7.77 13.40 -8.48
C ALA A 203 6.70 13.82 -9.50
N GLN A 204 5.63 14.47 -9.07
CA GLN A 204 4.56 14.97 -9.95
C GLN A 204 5.08 16.02 -10.94
N GLU A 205 5.90 16.94 -10.50
CA GLU A 205 6.49 17.97 -11.34
C GLU A 205 7.40 17.38 -12.42
N GLU A 206 8.30 16.49 -12.04
CA GLU A 206 9.26 15.87 -12.96
C GLU A 206 8.55 14.98 -13.99
N VAL A 207 7.55 14.19 -13.57
CA VAL A 207 6.74 13.38 -14.49
C VAL A 207 5.91 14.26 -15.44
N ALA A 208 5.39 15.40 -14.95
CA ALA A 208 4.67 16.34 -15.81
C ALA A 208 5.61 16.96 -16.87
N ARG A 209 6.85 17.31 -16.51
CA ARG A 209 7.88 17.79 -17.46
C ARG A 209 8.21 16.73 -18.50
N ALA A 210 8.40 15.48 -18.09
CA ALA A 210 8.64 14.36 -19.01
C ALA A 210 7.48 14.20 -20.01
N LEU A 211 6.22 14.25 -19.53
CA LEU A 211 5.03 14.14 -20.37
C LEU A 211 4.77 15.36 -21.22
N ALA A 212 5.20 16.55 -20.83
CA ALA A 212 5.13 17.75 -21.67
C ALA A 212 6.02 17.59 -22.92
N MET A 213 7.17 16.93 -22.79
CA MET A 213 8.07 16.63 -23.92
C MET A 213 7.64 15.40 -24.72
N ARG A 214 7.08 14.36 -24.05
CA ARG A 214 6.61 13.10 -24.67
C ARG A 214 5.21 12.73 -24.17
N PRO A 215 4.12 13.34 -24.71
CA PRO A 215 2.75 13.20 -24.16
C PRO A 215 2.16 11.80 -24.21
N ASN A 216 2.72 10.90 -25.03
CA ASN A 216 2.22 9.54 -25.26
C ASN A 216 3.22 8.47 -24.77
N TRP A 217 3.91 8.75 -23.68
CA TRP A 217 4.89 7.85 -23.11
C TRP A 217 4.27 6.98 -22.01
N SER A 218 4.01 5.71 -22.33
CA SER A 218 3.28 4.77 -21.47
C SER A 218 3.88 4.66 -20.06
N ARG A 219 5.22 4.60 -19.95
CA ARG A 219 5.90 4.46 -18.67
C ARG A 219 5.72 5.70 -17.78
N ALA A 220 5.84 6.90 -18.36
CA ALA A 220 5.59 8.16 -17.65
C ALA A 220 4.12 8.32 -17.25
N LEU A 221 3.18 7.93 -18.10
CA LEU A 221 1.74 7.91 -17.80
C LEU A 221 1.40 6.92 -16.66
N MET A 222 2.09 5.78 -16.59
CA MET A 222 1.94 4.83 -15.47
C MET A 222 2.40 5.44 -14.16
N LEU A 223 3.57 6.08 -14.14
CA LEU A 223 4.07 6.75 -12.94
C LEU A 223 3.17 7.91 -12.53
N GLN A 224 2.67 8.70 -13.49
CA GLN A 224 1.67 9.74 -13.24
C GLN A 224 0.41 9.17 -12.59
N ALA A 225 -0.10 8.06 -13.11
CA ALA A 225 -1.28 7.41 -12.54
C ALA A 225 -1.04 6.93 -11.10
N GLN A 226 0.13 6.36 -10.83
CA GLN A 226 0.52 5.94 -9.47
C GLN A 226 0.56 7.13 -8.50
N LEU A 227 1.16 8.25 -8.90
CA LEU A 227 1.24 9.46 -8.10
C LEU A 227 -0.14 10.08 -7.84
N LEU A 228 -1.01 10.12 -8.85
CA LEU A 228 -2.40 10.59 -8.71
C LEU A 228 -3.22 9.70 -7.77
N LEU A 229 -2.97 8.39 -7.78
CA LEU A 229 -3.55 7.48 -6.79
C LEU A 229 -3.11 7.78 -5.36
N GLN A 230 -1.82 8.04 -5.17
CA GLN A 230 -1.27 8.36 -3.85
C GLN A 230 -1.81 9.71 -3.32
N SER A 231 -2.05 10.68 -4.22
CA SER A 231 -2.66 11.97 -3.87
C SER A 231 -4.19 11.94 -3.75
N GLY A 232 -4.84 10.79 -4.04
CA GLY A 232 -6.28 10.61 -3.95
C GLY A 232 -7.08 11.09 -5.18
N ASP A 233 -6.44 11.59 -6.24
CA ASP A 233 -7.13 11.95 -7.49
C ASP A 233 -7.35 10.71 -8.38
N LEU A 234 -8.33 9.91 -7.97
CA LEU A 234 -8.68 8.65 -8.64
C LEU A 234 -9.16 8.87 -10.09
N LYS A 235 -9.80 10.00 -10.37
CA LYS A 235 -10.35 10.31 -11.70
C LYS A 235 -9.22 10.61 -12.69
N ALA A 236 -8.29 11.47 -12.33
CA ALA A 236 -7.14 11.79 -13.17
C ALA A 236 -6.20 10.58 -13.32
N GLY A 237 -5.98 9.82 -12.24
CA GLY A 237 -5.20 8.58 -12.27
C GLY A 237 -5.77 7.54 -13.24
N ARG A 238 -7.10 7.34 -13.24
CA ARG A 238 -7.78 6.49 -14.21
C ARG A 238 -7.53 6.95 -15.65
N ALA A 239 -7.69 8.25 -15.91
CA ALA A 239 -7.52 8.79 -17.27
C ALA A 239 -6.07 8.63 -17.78
N ALA A 240 -5.08 8.85 -16.92
CA ALA A 240 -3.67 8.66 -17.24
C ALA A 240 -3.35 7.20 -17.58
N LEU A 241 -3.83 6.25 -16.76
CA LEU A 241 -3.57 4.83 -16.94
C LEU A 241 -4.32 4.26 -18.15
N GLU A 242 -5.56 4.70 -18.38
CA GLU A 242 -6.33 4.35 -19.57
C GLU A 242 -5.62 4.84 -20.85
N LYS A 243 -5.08 6.05 -20.84
CA LYS A 243 -4.28 6.58 -21.95
C LYS A 243 -3.04 5.73 -22.18
N ALA A 244 -2.29 5.36 -21.11
CA ALA A 244 -1.13 4.49 -21.22
C ALA A 244 -1.48 3.14 -21.85
N TYR A 245 -2.56 2.52 -21.40
CA TYR A 245 -3.05 1.23 -21.91
C TYR A 245 -3.48 1.29 -23.38
N ARG A 246 -4.14 2.38 -23.79
CA ARG A 246 -4.54 2.58 -25.21
C ARG A 246 -3.33 2.73 -26.15
N MET A 247 -2.19 3.23 -25.63
CA MET A 247 -0.98 3.37 -26.44
C MET A 247 -0.29 2.04 -26.73
N ASP A 248 -0.39 1.08 -25.79
CA ASP A 248 0.17 -0.27 -25.96
C ASP A 248 -0.79 -1.35 -25.40
N PRO A 249 -1.92 -1.61 -26.10
CA PRO A 249 -2.93 -2.53 -25.61
C PRO A 249 -2.51 -4.02 -25.71
N LYS A 250 -1.35 -4.29 -26.31
CA LYS A 250 -0.80 -5.65 -26.39
C LYS A 250 0.12 -5.98 -25.23
N ASN A 251 0.54 -4.99 -24.46
CA ASN A 251 1.42 -5.17 -23.31
C ASN A 251 0.65 -5.81 -22.14
N PRO A 252 0.92 -7.07 -21.79
CA PRO A 252 0.19 -7.76 -20.73
C PRO A 252 0.43 -7.13 -19.35
N ARG A 253 1.62 -6.54 -19.12
CA ARG A 253 1.94 -5.84 -17.88
C ARG A 253 1.08 -4.58 -17.69
N LEU A 254 0.86 -3.80 -18.75
CA LEU A 254 -0.05 -2.64 -18.71
C LEU A 254 -1.49 -3.06 -18.48
N GLY A 255 -1.94 -4.14 -19.14
CA GLY A 255 -3.27 -4.69 -18.91
C GLY A 255 -3.51 -5.14 -17.48
N LEU A 256 -2.51 -5.81 -16.89
CA LEU A 256 -2.54 -6.23 -15.48
C LEU A 256 -2.63 -5.01 -14.54
N ILE A 257 -1.74 -4.03 -14.70
CA ILE A 257 -1.72 -2.83 -13.86
C ILE A 257 -3.05 -2.05 -13.99
N TYR A 258 -3.57 -1.91 -15.21
CA TYR A 258 -4.84 -1.23 -15.43
C TYR A 258 -6.01 -1.97 -14.79
N GLY A 259 -6.07 -3.30 -14.92
CA GLY A 259 -7.08 -4.12 -14.26
C GLY A 259 -7.01 -4.06 -12.74
N GLN A 260 -5.82 -4.13 -12.16
CA GLN A 260 -5.60 -3.97 -10.72
C GLN A 260 -6.01 -2.58 -10.21
N PHE A 261 -5.72 -1.55 -10.99
CA PHE A 261 -6.16 -0.20 -10.69
C PHE A 261 -7.68 -0.08 -10.67
N LEU A 262 -8.37 -0.60 -11.70
CA LEU A 262 -9.83 -0.61 -11.76
C LEU A 262 -10.45 -1.33 -10.56
N ALA A 263 -9.87 -2.47 -10.16
CA ALA A 263 -10.27 -3.18 -8.95
C ALA A 263 -10.09 -2.33 -7.69
N LYS A 264 -8.97 -1.63 -7.57
CA LYS A 264 -8.67 -0.76 -6.41
C LYS A 264 -9.67 0.40 -6.25
N ILE A 265 -10.17 0.95 -7.35
CA ILE A 265 -11.20 2.02 -7.33
C ILE A 265 -12.64 1.49 -7.26
N GLY A 266 -12.83 0.17 -7.14
CA GLY A 266 -14.13 -0.48 -7.03
C GLY A 266 -14.85 -0.71 -8.38
N ASP A 267 -14.24 -0.41 -9.52
CA ASP A 267 -14.82 -0.70 -10.85
C ASP A 267 -14.52 -2.16 -11.24
N TYR A 268 -15.08 -3.08 -10.44
CA TYR A 268 -14.81 -4.52 -10.58
C TYR A 268 -15.25 -5.07 -11.94
N SER A 269 -16.33 -4.54 -12.51
CA SER A 269 -16.80 -4.97 -13.84
C SER A 269 -15.84 -4.58 -14.97
N ALA A 270 -15.22 -3.41 -14.91
CA ALA A 270 -14.17 -3.03 -15.84
C ALA A 270 -12.88 -3.82 -15.59
N ALA A 271 -12.52 -4.03 -14.33
CA ALA A 271 -11.36 -4.83 -13.94
C ALA A 271 -11.46 -6.27 -14.49
N GLU A 272 -12.62 -6.92 -14.33
CA GLU A 272 -12.87 -8.27 -14.88
C GLU A 272 -12.61 -8.33 -16.38
N ARG A 273 -13.18 -7.37 -17.14
CA ARG A 273 -13.00 -7.34 -18.61
C ARG A 273 -11.53 -7.22 -19.03
N GLU A 274 -10.77 -6.34 -18.36
CA GLU A 274 -9.37 -6.11 -18.74
C GLU A 274 -8.46 -7.26 -18.28
N LEU A 275 -8.62 -7.75 -17.06
CA LEU A 275 -7.85 -8.88 -16.54
C LEU A 275 -8.14 -10.18 -17.29
N SER A 276 -9.40 -10.42 -17.71
CA SER A 276 -9.76 -11.56 -18.55
C SER A 276 -9.03 -11.53 -19.90
N LYS A 277 -8.83 -10.35 -20.50
CA LYS A 277 -8.03 -10.21 -21.73
C LYS A 277 -6.55 -10.59 -21.49
N VAL A 278 -6.00 -10.19 -20.34
CA VAL A 278 -4.61 -10.54 -19.98
C VAL A 278 -4.48 -12.04 -19.81
N VAL A 279 -5.31 -12.66 -18.99
CA VAL A 279 -5.30 -14.10 -18.72
C VAL A 279 -5.56 -14.93 -19.99
N SER A 280 -6.45 -14.46 -20.90
CA SER A 280 -6.72 -15.17 -22.15
C SER A 280 -5.52 -15.16 -23.10
N LYS A 281 -4.70 -14.10 -23.10
CA LYS A 281 -3.49 -13.99 -23.93
C LYS A 281 -2.29 -14.72 -23.32
N ASP A 282 -2.18 -14.69 -22.01
CA ASP A 282 -1.11 -15.32 -21.25
C ASP A 282 -1.71 -16.12 -20.07
N PRO A 283 -2.15 -17.36 -20.33
CA PRO A 283 -2.72 -18.22 -19.28
C PRO A 283 -1.72 -18.63 -18.18
N GLY A 284 -0.44 -18.45 -18.39
CA GLY A 284 0.61 -18.68 -17.40
C GLY A 284 0.89 -17.50 -16.48
N ASN A 285 0.19 -16.38 -16.65
CA ASN A 285 0.36 -15.18 -15.83
C ASN A 285 -0.41 -15.31 -14.52
N ASP A 286 0.23 -15.89 -13.52
CA ASP A 286 -0.39 -16.13 -12.21
C ASP A 286 -0.75 -14.82 -11.48
N ASP A 287 0.00 -13.74 -11.67
CA ASP A 287 -0.34 -12.41 -11.13
C ASP A 287 -1.70 -11.92 -11.69
N ALA A 288 -1.92 -12.10 -13.00
CA ALA A 288 -3.18 -11.71 -13.63
C ALA A 288 -4.33 -12.64 -13.23
N ARG A 289 -4.08 -13.96 -13.09
CA ARG A 289 -5.07 -14.91 -12.57
C ARG A 289 -5.48 -14.58 -11.15
N PHE A 290 -4.51 -14.30 -10.27
CA PHE A 290 -4.79 -13.93 -8.89
C PHE A 290 -5.62 -12.64 -8.81
N ALA A 291 -5.24 -11.63 -9.60
CA ALA A 291 -5.99 -10.37 -9.67
C ALA A 291 -7.43 -10.59 -10.18
N LEU A 292 -7.61 -11.40 -11.22
CA LEU A 292 -8.94 -11.72 -11.78
C LEU A 292 -9.80 -12.51 -10.79
N ALA A 293 -9.22 -13.52 -10.13
CA ALA A 293 -9.89 -14.31 -9.11
C ALA A 293 -10.34 -13.43 -7.92
N SER A 294 -9.49 -12.48 -7.51
CA SER A 294 -9.83 -11.50 -6.47
C SER A 294 -10.99 -10.60 -6.89
N VAL A 295 -11.04 -10.18 -8.16
CA VAL A 295 -12.15 -9.40 -8.71
C VAL A 295 -13.45 -10.23 -8.72
N TRP A 296 -13.42 -11.49 -9.12
CA TRP A 296 -14.59 -12.36 -9.04
C TRP A 296 -15.07 -12.59 -7.61
N LEU A 297 -14.14 -12.68 -6.64
CA LEU A 297 -14.50 -12.74 -5.23
C LEU A 297 -15.29 -11.49 -4.78
N GLU A 298 -14.88 -10.30 -5.22
CA GLU A 298 -15.59 -9.05 -4.89
C GLU A 298 -16.92 -8.92 -5.65
N LEU A 299 -17.02 -9.42 -6.88
CA LEU A 299 -18.28 -9.49 -7.65
C LEU A 299 -19.25 -10.55 -7.13
N GLY A 300 -18.81 -11.43 -6.21
CA GLY A 300 -19.61 -12.53 -5.69
C GLY A 300 -19.69 -13.76 -6.59
N ASP A 301 -18.90 -13.82 -7.67
CA ASP A 301 -18.78 -15.02 -8.51
C ASP A 301 -17.80 -16.01 -7.86
N LEU A 302 -18.26 -16.57 -6.72
CA LEU A 302 -17.43 -17.39 -5.85
C LEU A 302 -16.96 -18.67 -6.56
N ALA A 303 -17.73 -19.20 -7.51
CA ALA A 303 -17.38 -20.42 -8.23
C ALA A 303 -16.17 -20.20 -9.16
N LYS A 304 -16.14 -19.08 -9.92
CA LYS A 304 -14.98 -18.75 -10.76
C LYS A 304 -13.75 -18.42 -9.92
N ALA A 305 -13.93 -17.61 -8.87
CA ALA A 305 -12.85 -17.24 -7.96
C ALA A 305 -12.20 -18.50 -7.35
N ARG A 306 -13.01 -19.43 -6.83
CA ARG A 306 -12.55 -20.69 -6.24
C ARG A 306 -11.68 -21.49 -7.20
N LYS A 307 -12.16 -21.69 -8.43
CA LYS A 307 -11.45 -22.47 -9.45
C LYS A 307 -10.04 -21.94 -9.70
N GLU A 308 -9.88 -20.63 -9.84
CA GLU A 308 -8.56 -20.04 -10.10
C GLU A 308 -7.66 -20.05 -8.85
N PHE A 309 -8.21 -19.82 -7.65
CA PHE A 309 -7.40 -19.95 -6.43
C PHE A 309 -6.98 -21.40 -6.15
N GLU A 310 -7.80 -22.40 -6.48
CA GLU A 310 -7.41 -23.82 -6.40
C GLU A 310 -6.23 -24.12 -7.35
N LEU A 311 -6.25 -23.60 -8.57
CA LEU A 311 -5.13 -23.73 -9.50
C LEU A 311 -3.86 -23.05 -8.96
N LEU A 312 -3.98 -21.83 -8.44
CA LEU A 312 -2.86 -21.07 -7.88
C LEU A 312 -2.29 -21.71 -6.61
N SER A 313 -3.10 -22.45 -5.84
CA SER A 313 -2.64 -23.14 -4.63
C SER A 313 -1.62 -24.25 -4.89
N ALA A 314 -1.51 -24.72 -6.13
CA ALA A 314 -0.50 -25.70 -6.53
C ALA A 314 0.91 -25.10 -6.59
N ASP A 315 1.04 -23.79 -6.87
CA ASP A 315 2.33 -23.09 -6.86
C ASP A 315 2.70 -22.68 -5.43
N GLN A 316 3.91 -23.04 -5.01
CA GLN A 316 4.42 -22.73 -3.67
C GLN A 316 4.43 -21.22 -3.37
N ARG A 317 4.66 -20.38 -4.38
CA ARG A 317 4.69 -18.91 -4.26
C ARG A 317 3.30 -18.33 -3.94
N TRP A 318 2.23 -18.90 -4.55
CA TRP A 318 0.86 -18.39 -4.43
C TRP A 318 0.03 -19.11 -3.37
N ARG A 319 0.49 -20.29 -2.90
CA ARG A 319 -0.24 -21.14 -1.95
C ARG A 319 -0.78 -20.40 -0.73
N PRO A 320 -0.01 -19.54 -0.03
CA PRO A 320 -0.52 -18.85 1.16
C PRO A 320 -1.66 -17.89 0.83
N GLN A 321 -1.52 -17.10 -0.23
CA GLN A 321 -2.53 -16.13 -0.65
C GLN A 321 -3.78 -16.81 -1.20
N ALA A 322 -3.59 -17.88 -1.98
CA ALA A 322 -4.69 -18.68 -2.52
C ALA A 322 -5.45 -19.41 -1.40
N ALA A 323 -4.76 -20.00 -0.42
CA ALA A 323 -5.39 -20.64 0.74
C ALA A 323 -6.22 -19.64 1.56
N PHE A 324 -5.68 -18.44 1.80
CA PHE A 324 -6.40 -17.37 2.46
C PHE A 324 -7.67 -16.96 1.69
N SER A 325 -7.57 -16.80 0.36
CA SER A 325 -8.70 -16.42 -0.49
C SER A 325 -9.77 -17.54 -0.56
N LEU A 326 -9.36 -18.81 -0.58
CA LEU A 326 -10.28 -19.96 -0.51
C LEU A 326 -11.03 -20.00 0.83
N ALA A 327 -10.35 -19.70 1.94
CA ALA A 327 -10.98 -19.57 3.25
C ALA A 327 -12.00 -18.42 3.30
N LEU A 328 -11.70 -17.29 2.66
CA LEU A 328 -12.68 -16.19 2.53
C LEU A 328 -13.91 -16.61 1.74
N ILE A 329 -13.73 -17.38 0.66
CA ILE A 329 -14.85 -17.93 -0.12
C ILE A 329 -15.69 -18.88 0.75
N ASP A 330 -15.04 -19.77 1.52
CA ASP A 330 -15.76 -20.67 2.43
C ASP A 330 -16.59 -19.89 3.46
N ALA A 331 -16.05 -18.81 4.03
CA ALA A 331 -16.79 -17.94 4.95
C ALA A 331 -17.99 -17.28 4.26
N ARG A 332 -17.83 -16.75 3.05
CA ARG A 332 -18.93 -16.13 2.28
C ARG A 332 -20.03 -17.11 1.87
N GLU A 333 -19.68 -18.39 1.65
CA GLU A 333 -20.63 -19.47 1.33
C GLU A 333 -21.27 -20.08 2.59
N GLY A 334 -21.00 -19.53 3.78
CA GLY A 334 -21.53 -20.00 5.05
C GLY A 334 -20.83 -21.24 5.62
N ARG A 335 -19.75 -21.70 5.02
CA ARG A 335 -18.92 -22.80 5.52
C ARG A 335 -17.92 -22.30 6.58
N THR A 336 -18.43 -21.60 7.58
CA THR A 336 -17.64 -20.85 8.56
C THR A 336 -16.64 -21.72 9.34
N GLU A 337 -17.00 -22.95 9.69
CA GLU A 337 -16.10 -23.89 10.37
C GLU A 337 -14.94 -24.36 9.45
N ALA A 338 -15.17 -24.50 8.14
CA ALA A 338 -14.12 -24.81 7.19
C ALA A 338 -13.17 -23.63 7.04
N ALA A 339 -13.70 -22.41 6.88
CA ALA A 339 -12.93 -21.18 6.81
C ALA A 339 -12.05 -21.00 8.05
N LEU A 340 -12.58 -21.21 9.25
CA LEU A 340 -11.85 -21.13 10.50
C LEU A 340 -10.61 -22.07 10.50
N ARG A 341 -10.81 -23.34 10.10
CA ARG A 341 -9.69 -24.30 10.03
C ARG A 341 -8.61 -23.88 9.04
N GLU A 342 -8.98 -23.32 7.90
CA GLU A 342 -8.01 -22.86 6.90
C GLU A 342 -7.26 -21.60 7.35
N PHE A 343 -7.95 -20.63 7.99
CA PHE A 343 -7.28 -19.47 8.59
C PHE A 343 -6.28 -19.88 9.68
N ASP A 344 -6.62 -20.90 10.50
CA ASP A 344 -5.75 -21.41 11.56
C ASP A 344 -4.48 -22.10 11.05
N ARG A 345 -4.46 -22.56 9.80
CA ARG A 345 -3.27 -23.14 9.16
C ARG A 345 -2.25 -22.10 8.72
N ILE A 346 -2.65 -20.83 8.63
CA ILE A 346 -1.75 -19.73 8.25
C ILE A 346 -1.01 -19.26 9.51
N ASN A 347 0.25 -19.71 9.65
CA ASN A 347 1.05 -19.48 10.86
C ASN A 347 2.18 -18.45 10.67
N GLU A 348 2.43 -17.99 9.43
CA GLU A 348 3.51 -17.07 9.09
C GLU A 348 3.21 -16.31 7.80
N GLY A 349 4.03 -15.32 7.51
CA GLY A 349 3.96 -14.54 6.27
C GLY A 349 3.02 -13.33 6.35
N PRO A 350 2.86 -12.63 5.21
CA PRO A 350 2.17 -11.34 5.18
C PRO A 350 0.66 -11.42 5.49
N MET A 351 0.05 -12.59 5.33
CA MET A 351 -1.38 -12.80 5.60
C MET A 351 -1.70 -13.21 7.04
N LEU A 352 -0.68 -13.31 7.92
CA LEU A 352 -0.87 -13.82 9.28
C LEU A 352 -1.90 -13.01 10.09
N PHE A 353 -1.79 -11.67 10.08
CA PHE A 353 -2.74 -10.82 10.80
C PHE A 353 -4.16 -10.98 10.26
N ASP A 354 -4.31 -10.92 8.93
CA ASP A 354 -5.62 -11.06 8.29
C ASP A 354 -6.23 -12.43 8.55
N ALA A 355 -5.43 -13.50 8.56
CA ALA A 355 -5.88 -14.85 8.90
C ALA A 355 -6.35 -14.93 10.36
N ARG A 356 -5.58 -14.40 11.33
CA ARG A 356 -6.00 -14.33 12.73
C ARG A 356 -7.29 -13.55 12.90
N PHE A 357 -7.38 -12.40 12.24
CA PHE A 357 -8.55 -11.55 12.28
C PHE A 357 -9.81 -12.22 11.71
N ASN A 358 -9.69 -12.89 10.56
CA ASN A 358 -10.80 -13.61 9.94
C ASN A 358 -11.19 -14.88 10.74
N ALA A 359 -10.22 -15.56 11.36
CA ALA A 359 -10.51 -16.65 12.29
C ALA A 359 -11.34 -16.18 13.50
N ILE A 360 -10.97 -15.03 14.09
CA ILE A 360 -11.76 -14.41 15.17
C ILE A 360 -13.16 -14.03 14.68
N SER A 361 -13.28 -13.43 13.50
CA SER A 361 -14.57 -13.09 12.89
C SER A 361 -15.45 -14.32 12.67
N ALA A 362 -14.85 -15.43 12.21
CA ALA A 362 -15.55 -16.71 12.06
C ALA A 362 -16.07 -17.23 13.40
N LEU A 363 -15.27 -17.15 14.47
CA LEU A 363 -15.70 -17.53 15.83
C LEU A 363 -16.87 -16.68 16.34
N ILE A 364 -16.85 -15.37 16.03
CA ILE A 364 -17.95 -14.48 16.39
C ILE A 364 -19.24 -14.89 15.67
N VAL A 365 -19.16 -15.18 14.36
CA VAL A 365 -20.31 -15.68 13.57
C VAL A 365 -20.83 -17.00 14.11
N LEU A 366 -19.94 -17.90 14.55
CA LEU A 366 -20.31 -19.19 15.15
C LEU A 366 -20.83 -19.06 16.60
N GLY A 367 -20.86 -17.87 17.18
CA GLY A 367 -21.28 -17.65 18.57
C GLY A 367 -20.27 -18.15 19.62
N ARG A 368 -19.05 -18.50 19.23
CA ARG A 368 -17.96 -19.00 20.11
C ARG A 368 -17.25 -17.84 20.80
N THR A 369 -18.02 -17.03 21.53
CA THR A 369 -17.55 -15.75 22.09
C THR A 369 -16.35 -15.91 23.04
N ALA A 370 -16.32 -16.95 23.87
CA ALA A 370 -15.23 -17.18 24.82
C ALA A 370 -13.89 -17.41 24.07
N GLU A 371 -13.89 -18.23 23.04
CA GLU A 371 -12.70 -18.52 22.24
C GLU A 371 -12.28 -17.29 21.41
N ALA A 372 -13.25 -16.55 20.86
CA ALA A 372 -12.94 -15.29 20.16
C ALA A 372 -12.22 -14.29 21.08
N ARG A 373 -12.64 -14.18 22.35
CA ARG A 373 -11.99 -13.31 23.34
C ARG A 373 -10.56 -13.74 23.66
N GLU A 374 -10.32 -15.04 23.83
CA GLU A 374 -8.98 -15.58 24.06
C GLU A 374 -8.05 -15.26 22.87
N ARG A 375 -8.53 -15.47 21.65
CA ARG A 375 -7.77 -15.16 20.44
C ARG A 375 -7.54 -13.66 20.24
N LEU A 376 -8.53 -12.82 20.59
CA LEU A 376 -8.36 -11.36 20.58
C LEU A 376 -7.28 -10.92 21.57
N ALA A 377 -7.25 -11.51 22.76
CA ALA A 377 -6.21 -11.22 23.76
C ALA A 377 -4.81 -11.63 23.25
N SER A 378 -4.69 -12.81 22.65
CA SER A 378 -3.44 -13.28 22.04
C SER A 378 -3.01 -12.39 20.86
N ALA A 379 -3.94 -12.00 19.98
CA ALA A 379 -3.67 -11.14 18.85
C ALA A 379 -3.19 -9.74 19.27
N ARG A 380 -3.70 -9.18 20.38
CA ARG A 380 -3.20 -7.89 20.91
C ARG A 380 -1.74 -7.96 21.36
N ALA A 381 -1.28 -9.12 21.82
CA ALA A 381 0.13 -9.32 22.17
C ALA A 381 1.01 -9.54 20.93
N GLU A 382 0.50 -10.30 19.96
CA GLU A 382 1.20 -10.64 18.71
C GLU A 382 1.30 -9.43 17.76
N PHE A 383 0.27 -8.55 17.71
CA PHE A 383 0.18 -7.39 16.81
C PHE A 383 -0.01 -6.06 17.56
N PRO A 384 1.04 -5.50 18.18
CA PRO A 384 0.92 -4.29 18.99
C PRO A 384 0.37 -3.06 18.24
N LYS A 385 0.60 -2.96 16.93
CA LYS A 385 0.09 -1.86 16.08
C LYS A 385 -1.43 -1.91 15.90
N GLU A 386 -2.03 -3.09 15.97
CA GLU A 386 -3.46 -3.32 15.80
C GLU A 386 -4.24 -3.36 17.13
N ARG A 387 -3.55 -3.13 18.25
CA ARG A 387 -4.12 -3.29 19.61
C ARG A 387 -5.39 -2.49 19.82
N LEU A 388 -5.41 -1.24 19.41
CA LEU A 388 -6.60 -0.38 19.51
C LEU A 388 -7.81 -1.01 18.79
N ARG A 389 -7.61 -1.36 17.53
CA ARG A 389 -8.65 -1.98 16.69
C ARG A 389 -9.20 -3.26 17.32
N LEU A 390 -8.32 -4.11 17.84
CA LEU A 390 -8.71 -5.38 18.47
C LEU A 390 -9.49 -5.18 19.77
N PHE A 391 -9.18 -4.15 20.56
CA PHE A 391 -9.98 -3.79 21.75
C PHE A 391 -11.39 -3.32 21.35
N LEU A 392 -11.52 -2.47 20.35
CA LEU A 392 -12.81 -1.96 19.88
C LEU A 392 -13.69 -3.08 19.32
N ILE A 393 -13.11 -4.03 18.56
CA ILE A 393 -13.83 -5.20 18.05
C ILE A 393 -14.34 -6.09 19.19
N GLU A 394 -13.50 -6.35 20.21
CA GLU A 394 -13.96 -7.14 21.37
C GLU A 394 -15.08 -6.43 22.13
N ALA A 395 -14.97 -5.12 22.33
CA ALA A 395 -16.02 -4.34 22.97
C ALA A 395 -17.34 -4.41 22.18
N GLU A 396 -17.29 -4.22 20.86
CA GLU A 396 -18.48 -4.32 19.99
C GLU A 396 -19.09 -5.73 20.02
N MET A 397 -18.26 -6.77 19.96
CA MET A 397 -18.72 -8.17 20.06
C MET A 397 -19.44 -8.41 21.40
N LEU A 398 -18.89 -7.93 22.51
CA LEU A 398 -19.49 -8.08 23.84
C LEU A 398 -20.81 -7.33 23.94
N ILE A 399 -20.89 -6.11 23.42
CA ILE A 399 -22.14 -5.31 23.39
C ILE A 399 -23.22 -6.04 22.58
N LYS A 400 -22.89 -6.51 21.37
CA LYS A 400 -23.82 -7.28 20.53
C LYS A 400 -24.25 -8.59 21.16
N SER A 401 -23.40 -9.22 21.95
CA SER A 401 -23.69 -10.43 22.72
C SER A 401 -24.43 -10.16 24.03
N ARG A 402 -24.95 -8.94 24.21
CA ARG A 402 -25.68 -8.50 25.44
C ARG A 402 -24.84 -8.66 26.72
N GLN A 403 -23.53 -8.39 26.61
CA GLN A 403 -22.56 -8.39 27.70
C GLN A 403 -21.94 -6.98 27.89
N PRO A 404 -22.74 -5.95 28.21
CA PRO A 404 -22.25 -4.58 28.26
C PRO A 404 -21.27 -4.32 29.42
N GLU A 405 -21.44 -5.00 30.58
CA GLU A 405 -20.53 -4.87 31.74
C GLU A 405 -19.12 -5.39 31.41
N PRO A 406 -18.92 -6.62 30.88
CA PRO A 406 -17.62 -7.06 30.39
C PRO A 406 -16.99 -6.14 29.32
N ALA A 407 -17.80 -5.51 28.46
CA ALA A 407 -17.30 -4.55 27.48
C ALA A 407 -16.79 -3.27 28.17
N PHE A 408 -17.48 -2.79 29.17
CA PHE A 408 -17.08 -1.61 29.94
C PHE A 408 -15.75 -1.84 30.68
N ASP A 409 -15.62 -3.00 31.34
CA ASP A 409 -14.39 -3.37 32.05
C ASP A 409 -13.21 -3.48 31.07
N LEU A 410 -13.43 -4.12 29.91
CA LEU A 410 -12.44 -4.22 28.84
C LEU A 410 -11.96 -2.85 28.37
N LEU A 411 -12.90 -1.93 28.08
CA LEU A 411 -12.57 -0.56 27.65
C LEU A 411 -11.84 0.22 28.75
N THR A 412 -12.22 0.00 30.01
CA THR A 412 -11.52 0.63 31.15
C THR A 412 -10.07 0.18 31.25
N ASP A 413 -9.79 -1.11 31.04
CA ASP A 413 -8.43 -1.63 31.03
C ASP A 413 -7.66 -1.22 29.77
N ALA A 414 -8.32 -1.12 28.63
CA ALA A 414 -7.74 -0.59 27.40
C ALA A 414 -7.29 0.87 27.55
N ILE A 415 -8.11 1.72 28.19
CA ILE A 415 -7.79 3.14 28.46
C ILE A 415 -6.58 3.27 29.40
N LYS A 416 -6.46 2.40 30.43
CA LYS A 416 -5.26 2.40 31.28
C LYS A 416 -3.99 2.09 30.51
N GLN A 417 -4.06 1.20 29.50
CA GLN A 417 -2.92 0.81 28.67
C GLN A 417 -2.62 1.83 27.57
N MET A 418 -3.64 2.54 27.09
CA MET A 418 -3.59 3.45 25.95
C MET A 418 -4.42 4.71 26.25
N PRO A 419 -3.97 5.60 27.16
CA PRO A 419 -4.78 6.72 27.67
C PRO A 419 -5.04 7.82 26.62
N ASP A 420 -4.29 7.83 25.52
CA ASP A 420 -4.37 8.86 24.49
C ASP A 420 -5.26 8.51 23.29
N GLN A 421 -6.01 7.40 23.35
CA GLN A 421 -6.86 6.94 22.27
C GLN A 421 -8.30 7.48 22.44
N PRO A 422 -8.72 8.47 21.63
CA PRO A 422 -10.05 9.08 21.74
C PRO A 422 -11.17 8.09 21.48
N GLU A 423 -10.95 7.12 20.59
CA GLU A 423 -11.94 6.09 20.25
C GLU A 423 -12.35 5.23 21.46
N LEU A 424 -11.41 4.94 22.36
CA LEU A 424 -11.70 4.16 23.57
C LEU A 424 -12.56 4.96 24.55
N LEU A 425 -12.22 6.24 24.78
CA LEU A 425 -12.99 7.13 25.64
C LEU A 425 -14.40 7.35 25.09
N TYR A 426 -14.52 7.60 23.77
CA TYR A 426 -15.81 7.76 23.12
C TYR A 426 -16.70 6.51 23.27
N THR A 427 -16.13 5.34 22.95
CA THR A 427 -16.87 4.07 23.04
C THR A 427 -17.27 3.75 24.47
N ARG A 428 -16.36 3.98 25.47
CA ARG A 428 -16.70 3.77 26.87
C ARG A 428 -17.74 4.77 27.37
N GLY A 429 -17.66 6.03 26.96
CA GLY A 429 -18.62 7.07 27.33
C GLY A 429 -20.04 6.72 26.87
N LEU A 430 -20.23 6.29 25.61
CA LEU A 430 -21.52 5.85 25.10
C LEU A 430 -22.02 4.57 25.82
N LEU A 431 -21.14 3.64 26.10
CA LEU A 431 -21.50 2.43 26.85
C LEU A 431 -21.84 2.73 28.32
N ALA A 432 -21.15 3.69 28.94
CA ALA A 432 -21.43 4.17 30.27
C ALA A 432 -22.84 4.78 30.40
N GLU A 433 -23.28 5.52 29.37
CA GLU A 433 -24.64 6.03 29.30
C GLU A 433 -25.67 4.89 29.32
N GLN A 434 -25.50 3.86 28.47
CA GLN A 434 -26.34 2.68 28.44
C GLN A 434 -26.40 1.92 29.77
N LEU A 435 -25.31 1.96 30.52
CA LEU A 435 -25.18 1.36 31.87
C LEU A 435 -25.59 2.30 33.01
N HIS A 436 -26.15 3.47 32.68
CA HIS A 436 -26.52 4.53 33.65
C HIS A 436 -25.36 5.01 34.53
N ARG A 437 -24.13 4.90 34.05
CA ARG A 437 -22.89 5.43 34.69
C ARG A 437 -22.57 6.83 34.15
N LEU A 438 -23.51 7.76 34.42
CA LEU A 438 -23.53 9.08 33.77
C LEU A 438 -22.33 9.97 34.12
N ASP A 439 -21.73 9.76 35.30
CA ASP A 439 -20.50 10.41 35.74
C ASP A 439 -19.30 10.02 34.87
N VAL A 440 -19.18 8.73 34.53
CA VAL A 440 -18.11 8.23 33.65
C VAL A 440 -18.33 8.73 32.22
N MET A 441 -19.56 8.68 31.72
CA MET A 441 -19.93 9.20 30.40
C MET A 441 -19.52 10.67 30.26
N GLU A 442 -19.92 11.52 31.22
CA GLU A 442 -19.60 12.95 31.18
C GLU A 442 -18.10 13.21 31.28
N SER A 443 -17.40 12.48 32.16
CA SER A 443 -15.95 12.57 32.31
C SER A 443 -15.21 12.19 31.03
N ASP A 444 -15.57 11.08 30.39
CA ASP A 444 -14.91 10.61 29.17
C ASP A 444 -15.14 11.58 28.01
N LEU A 445 -16.38 12.02 27.79
CA LEU A 445 -16.68 12.96 26.71
C LEU A 445 -16.06 14.34 26.93
N LYS A 446 -15.99 14.82 28.17
CA LYS A 446 -15.24 16.07 28.51
C LYS A 446 -13.75 15.92 28.26
N SER A 447 -13.15 14.79 28.62
CA SER A 447 -11.74 14.52 28.34
C SER A 447 -11.42 14.54 26.86
N LEU A 448 -12.34 14.12 25.99
CA LEU A 448 -12.22 14.26 24.55
C LEU A 448 -12.27 15.73 24.12
N LEU A 449 -13.19 16.50 24.68
CA LEU A 449 -13.37 17.91 24.37
C LEU A 449 -12.23 18.79 24.89
N ASP A 450 -11.55 18.38 25.96
CA ASP A 450 -10.34 19.04 26.44
C ASP A 450 -9.17 18.91 25.45
N LYS A 451 -9.07 17.75 24.77
CA LYS A 451 -8.06 17.48 23.72
C LYS A 451 -8.46 18.10 22.38
N ASN A 452 -9.73 17.98 22.00
CA ASN A 452 -10.29 18.55 20.76
C ASN A 452 -11.62 19.23 21.05
N PRO A 453 -11.60 20.53 21.41
CA PRO A 453 -12.81 21.29 21.78
C PRO A 453 -13.88 21.34 20.69
N GLU A 454 -13.52 21.07 19.44
CA GLU A 454 -14.39 21.17 18.27
C GLU A 454 -14.79 19.80 17.70
N ASP A 455 -14.60 18.72 18.46
CA ASP A 455 -15.04 17.40 18.07
C ASP A 455 -16.57 17.31 18.03
N ALA A 456 -17.12 17.31 16.81
CA ALA A 456 -18.57 17.33 16.60
C ALA A 456 -19.28 16.08 17.15
N ALA A 457 -18.62 14.93 17.15
CA ALA A 457 -19.21 13.69 17.67
C ALA A 457 -19.28 13.73 19.20
N ALA A 458 -18.19 14.11 19.87
CA ALA A 458 -18.14 14.26 21.32
C ALA A 458 -19.09 15.37 21.83
N LEU A 459 -19.11 16.52 21.13
CA LEU A 459 -20.06 17.61 21.41
C LEU A 459 -21.51 17.14 21.32
N ASN A 460 -21.85 16.43 20.24
CA ASN A 460 -23.22 15.93 20.06
C ASN A 460 -23.59 14.86 21.11
N ALA A 461 -22.70 13.91 21.36
CA ALA A 461 -22.95 12.84 22.34
C ALA A 461 -23.15 13.42 23.75
N LEU A 462 -22.30 14.35 24.19
CA LEU A 462 -22.44 15.02 25.49
C LEU A 462 -23.74 15.83 25.55
N GLY A 463 -24.02 16.64 24.53
CA GLY A 463 -25.22 17.47 24.47
C GLY A 463 -26.52 16.65 24.47
N PHE A 464 -26.56 15.55 23.69
CA PHE A 464 -27.71 14.65 23.66
C PHE A 464 -27.93 13.96 25.00
N SER A 465 -26.86 13.41 25.59
CA SER A 465 -26.96 12.75 26.90
C SER A 465 -27.41 13.72 28.02
N LEU A 466 -26.91 14.95 28.01
CA LEU A 466 -27.39 15.99 28.92
C LEU A 466 -28.89 16.30 28.69
N THR A 467 -29.33 16.33 27.43
CA THR A 467 -30.75 16.55 27.08
C THR A 467 -31.67 15.48 27.64
N VAL A 468 -31.19 14.22 27.60
CA VAL A 468 -32.01 13.07 28.06
C VAL A 468 -32.02 12.98 29.58
N HIS A 469 -30.88 13.10 30.23
CA HIS A 469 -30.70 12.75 31.64
C HIS A 469 -30.74 13.92 32.64
N TYR A 470 -30.51 15.18 32.17
CA TYR A 470 -30.38 16.34 33.05
C TYR A 470 -31.30 17.51 32.62
N PRO A 471 -32.59 17.48 33.02
CA PRO A 471 -33.56 18.52 32.63
C PRO A 471 -33.19 19.96 33.06
N ASP A 472 -32.39 20.10 34.08
CA ASP A 472 -31.86 21.36 34.60
C ASP A 472 -30.65 21.92 33.82
N ARG A 473 -30.07 21.12 32.92
CA ARG A 473 -28.89 21.48 32.12
C ARG A 473 -29.18 21.63 30.62
N LEU A 474 -30.42 21.83 30.23
CA LEU A 474 -30.80 21.93 28.80
C LEU A 474 -30.19 23.11 28.05
N ASP A 475 -29.81 24.20 28.72
CA ASP A 475 -29.10 25.33 28.10
C ASP A 475 -27.67 24.96 27.75
N GLU A 476 -26.99 24.22 28.63
CA GLU A 476 -25.67 23.67 28.41
C GLU A 476 -25.67 22.65 27.26
N ALA A 477 -26.65 21.73 27.28
CA ALA A 477 -26.87 20.75 26.23
C ALA A 477 -27.05 21.40 24.85
N GLU A 478 -27.92 22.41 24.75
CA GLU A 478 -28.13 23.16 23.51
C GLU A 478 -26.84 23.82 23.05
N GLY A 479 -26.02 24.33 23.96
CA GLY A 479 -24.73 24.94 23.66
C GLY A 479 -23.76 23.97 22.97
N PHE A 480 -23.63 22.75 23.48
CA PHE A 480 -22.80 21.70 22.88
C PHE A 480 -23.34 21.27 21.51
N ILE A 481 -24.64 21.00 21.41
CA ILE A 481 -25.27 20.56 20.15
C ILE A 481 -25.16 21.63 19.06
N ARG A 482 -25.32 22.91 19.39
CA ARG A 482 -25.14 24.02 18.42
C ARG A 482 -23.72 24.10 17.90
N ARG A 483 -22.70 23.88 18.73
CA ARG A 483 -21.30 23.80 18.31
C ARG A 483 -21.10 22.62 17.36
N ALA A 484 -21.65 21.43 17.68
CA ALA A 484 -21.60 20.27 16.79
C ALA A 484 -22.27 20.57 15.44
N LEU A 485 -23.45 21.20 15.46
CA LEU A 485 -24.22 21.56 14.25
C LEU A 485 -23.47 22.58 13.37
N ALA A 486 -22.75 23.53 13.97
CA ALA A 486 -21.92 24.47 13.22
C ALA A 486 -20.79 23.76 12.46
N LYS A 487 -20.25 22.65 12.97
CA LYS A 487 -19.21 21.85 12.31
C LYS A 487 -19.77 20.91 11.25
N ARG A 488 -20.94 20.31 11.50
CA ARG A 488 -21.58 19.34 10.61
C ARG A 488 -23.07 19.68 10.40
N PRO A 489 -23.41 20.73 9.63
CA PRO A 489 -24.78 21.26 9.51
C PRO A 489 -25.74 20.35 8.76
N GLY A 490 -25.23 19.28 8.12
CA GLY A 490 -26.01 18.28 7.40
C GLY A 490 -26.08 16.92 8.08
N ASP A 491 -25.50 16.75 9.26
CA ASP A 491 -25.48 15.48 9.98
C ASP A 491 -26.87 15.19 10.58
N PRO A 492 -27.53 14.08 10.21
CA PRO A 492 -28.89 13.79 10.68
C PRO A 492 -28.96 13.53 12.19
N ALA A 493 -27.94 12.93 12.80
CA ALA A 493 -27.93 12.68 14.26
C ALA A 493 -27.81 13.99 15.05
N ILE A 494 -26.99 14.94 14.55
CA ILE A 494 -26.85 16.25 15.20
C ILE A 494 -28.12 17.09 15.02
N LEU A 495 -28.75 17.01 13.85
CA LEU A 495 -30.03 17.69 13.59
C LEU A 495 -31.16 17.13 14.49
N ASP A 496 -31.19 15.83 14.69
CA ASP A 496 -32.12 15.18 15.61
C ASP A 496 -31.89 15.64 17.05
N SER A 497 -30.66 15.55 17.54
CA SER A 497 -30.27 16.05 18.87
C SER A 497 -30.68 17.52 19.08
N TYR A 498 -30.46 18.36 18.03
CA TYR A 498 -30.83 19.76 18.09
C TYR A 498 -32.37 19.95 18.18
N GLY A 499 -33.13 19.23 17.37
CA GLY A 499 -34.59 19.25 17.47
C GLY A 499 -35.09 18.72 18.80
N TRP A 500 -34.47 17.65 19.31
CA TRP A 500 -34.85 17.05 20.58
C TRP A 500 -34.62 18.00 21.77
N VAL A 501 -33.44 18.66 21.86
CA VAL A 501 -33.17 19.61 22.94
C VAL A 501 -34.14 20.82 22.89
N LEU A 502 -34.48 21.31 21.69
CA LEU A 502 -35.51 22.37 21.55
C LEU A 502 -36.88 21.91 22.08
N PHE A 503 -37.30 20.70 21.75
CA PHE A 503 -38.54 20.12 22.26
C PHE A 503 -38.51 20.02 23.79
N ARG A 504 -37.44 19.48 24.37
CA ARG A 504 -37.27 19.35 25.82
C ARG A 504 -37.25 20.70 26.55
N LYS A 505 -36.87 21.77 25.88
CA LYS A 505 -36.93 23.17 26.35
C LYS A 505 -38.31 23.82 26.15
N GLY A 506 -39.31 23.08 25.65
CA GLY A 506 -40.64 23.60 25.37
C GLY A 506 -40.77 24.43 24.08
N LYS A 507 -39.70 24.52 23.26
CA LYS A 507 -39.70 25.21 21.96
C LYS A 507 -40.22 24.30 20.85
N VAL A 508 -41.45 23.81 21.01
CA VAL A 508 -42.05 22.73 20.21
C VAL A 508 -42.09 23.09 18.71
N GLN A 509 -42.42 24.35 18.37
CA GLN A 509 -42.47 24.80 16.96
C GLN A 509 -41.08 24.79 16.30
N ASP A 510 -40.06 25.22 17.04
CA ASP A 510 -38.69 25.30 16.54
C ASP A 510 -38.06 23.91 16.33
N ALA A 511 -38.49 22.91 17.08
CA ALA A 511 -38.02 21.53 17.01
C ALA A 511 -38.39 20.83 15.68
N VAL A 512 -39.53 21.21 15.06
CA VAL A 512 -40.04 20.51 13.87
C VAL A 512 -39.07 20.56 12.67
N THR A 513 -38.51 21.73 12.42
CA THR A 513 -37.68 21.95 11.24
C THR A 513 -36.39 21.08 11.23
N PRO A 514 -35.56 21.09 12.29
CA PRO A 514 -34.39 20.22 12.34
C PRO A 514 -34.75 18.73 12.33
N LEU A 515 -35.80 18.28 13.05
CA LEU A 515 -36.23 16.89 13.05
C LEU A 515 -36.75 16.42 11.70
N LYS A 516 -37.55 17.23 10.99
CA LYS A 516 -37.97 16.89 9.61
C LYS A 516 -36.79 16.81 8.66
N LYS A 517 -35.82 17.70 8.81
CA LYS A 517 -34.60 17.65 7.99
C LYS A 517 -33.78 16.39 8.29
N ALA A 518 -33.62 16.04 9.57
CA ALA A 518 -32.95 14.82 10.01
C ALA A 518 -33.59 13.57 9.41
N TYR A 519 -34.92 13.43 9.59
CA TYR A 519 -35.70 12.31 9.09
C TYR A 519 -35.72 12.20 7.56
N GLY A 520 -35.68 13.34 6.85
CA GLY A 520 -35.58 13.38 5.41
C GLY A 520 -34.20 12.92 4.88
N LEU A 521 -33.16 13.12 5.66
CA LEU A 521 -31.80 12.67 5.34
C LEU A 521 -31.56 11.20 5.70
N PHE A 522 -32.05 10.80 6.87
CA PHE A 522 -31.88 9.44 7.37
C PHE A 522 -33.13 9.03 8.17
N GLN A 523 -33.87 8.08 7.64
CA GLN A 523 -35.12 7.60 8.24
C GLN A 523 -34.84 6.58 9.35
N ASP A 524 -34.18 7.02 10.40
CA ASP A 524 -33.85 6.22 11.58
C ASP A 524 -35.08 6.10 12.52
N PRO A 525 -35.29 4.94 13.21
CA PRO A 525 -36.37 4.77 14.17
C PRO A 525 -36.30 5.75 15.35
N GLU A 526 -35.13 6.12 15.85
CA GLU A 526 -35.00 7.10 16.94
C GLU A 526 -35.43 8.49 16.46
N ILE A 527 -34.96 8.93 15.29
CA ILE A 527 -35.40 10.20 14.68
C ILE A 527 -36.90 10.21 14.43
N ALA A 528 -37.47 9.08 14.00
CA ALA A 528 -38.90 8.92 13.82
C ALA A 528 -39.66 9.05 15.14
N ALA A 529 -39.11 8.50 16.24
CA ALA A 529 -39.69 8.61 17.57
C ALA A 529 -39.78 10.07 18.00
N HIS A 530 -38.66 10.80 17.94
CA HIS A 530 -38.56 12.20 18.33
C HIS A 530 -39.45 13.10 17.47
N LEU A 531 -39.40 12.98 16.14
CA LEU A 531 -40.25 13.75 15.25
C LEU A 531 -41.74 13.49 15.48
N GLY A 532 -42.12 12.24 15.66
CA GLY A 532 -43.49 11.84 15.92
C GLY A 532 -44.01 12.39 17.24
N GLU A 533 -43.20 12.38 18.32
CA GLU A 533 -43.60 12.96 19.61
C GLU A 533 -43.85 14.48 19.50
N VAL A 534 -42.94 15.20 18.82
CA VAL A 534 -43.12 16.64 18.59
C VAL A 534 -44.38 16.92 17.78
N LEU A 535 -44.63 16.18 16.71
CA LEU A 535 -45.84 16.32 15.89
C LEU A 535 -47.11 15.98 16.66
N TRP A 536 -47.04 14.98 17.51
CA TRP A 536 -48.19 14.56 18.35
C TRP A 536 -48.59 15.65 19.34
N VAL A 537 -47.60 16.24 20.03
CA VAL A 537 -47.82 17.35 20.98
C VAL A 537 -48.39 18.59 20.26
N MET A 538 -47.98 18.82 19.00
CA MET A 538 -48.53 19.89 18.16
C MET A 538 -49.95 19.63 17.64
N GLY A 539 -50.56 18.49 17.95
CA GLY A 539 -51.86 18.10 17.43
C GLY A 539 -51.85 17.51 16.01
N ARG A 540 -50.66 17.38 15.36
CA ARG A 540 -50.49 16.81 14.01
C ARG A 540 -50.47 15.28 14.06
N LYS A 541 -51.49 14.70 14.72
CA LYS A 541 -51.53 13.28 15.07
C LYS A 541 -51.48 12.34 13.86
N ALA A 542 -52.06 12.73 12.73
CA ALA A 542 -52.08 11.91 11.53
C ALA A 542 -50.64 11.73 10.96
N GLU A 543 -49.87 12.81 10.93
CA GLU A 543 -48.46 12.76 10.48
C GLU A 543 -47.58 11.95 11.44
N ALA A 544 -47.71 12.18 12.74
CA ALA A 544 -47.01 11.41 13.77
C ALA A 544 -47.28 9.90 13.62
N ARG A 545 -48.57 9.54 13.47
CA ARG A 545 -49.00 8.13 13.27
C ARG A 545 -48.35 7.51 12.03
N GLN A 546 -48.32 8.23 10.92
CA GLN A 546 -47.71 7.73 9.70
C GLN A 546 -46.22 7.43 9.92
N ILE A 547 -45.45 8.39 10.46
CA ILE A 547 -44.00 8.27 10.70
C ILE A 547 -43.70 7.09 11.62
N TRP A 548 -44.43 6.97 12.75
CA TRP A 548 -44.22 5.89 13.71
C TRP A 548 -44.56 4.51 13.12
N LEU A 549 -45.64 4.39 12.33
CA LEU A 549 -46.01 3.13 11.69
C LEU A 549 -44.99 2.72 10.61
N GLU A 550 -44.44 3.66 9.87
CA GLU A 550 -43.37 3.40 8.90
C GLU A 550 -42.10 2.91 9.62
N ALA A 551 -41.67 3.56 10.70
CA ALA A 551 -40.51 3.16 11.50
C ALA A 551 -40.74 1.80 12.18
N TRP A 552 -41.92 1.54 12.75
CA TRP A 552 -42.29 0.26 13.35
C TRP A 552 -42.20 -0.91 12.38
N ARG A 553 -42.61 -0.73 11.12
CA ARG A 553 -42.52 -1.79 10.10
C ARG A 553 -41.07 -2.11 9.73
N ARG A 554 -40.16 -1.15 9.89
CA ARG A 554 -38.72 -1.36 9.60
C ARG A 554 -38.04 -2.08 10.75
N ASP A 555 -38.25 -1.61 11.97
CA ASP A 555 -37.67 -2.21 13.18
C ASP A 555 -38.56 -1.99 14.39
N SER A 556 -39.39 -2.97 14.65
CA SER A 556 -40.28 -2.97 15.82
C SER A 556 -39.55 -3.30 17.13
N GLN A 557 -38.31 -3.77 17.07
CA GLN A 557 -37.54 -4.15 18.27
C GLN A 557 -36.62 -3.03 18.77
N GLN A 558 -36.46 -1.97 18.00
CA GLN A 558 -35.69 -0.81 18.40
C GLN A 558 -36.30 -0.15 19.65
N GLN A 559 -35.44 0.27 20.59
CA GLN A 559 -35.84 0.68 21.94
C GLN A 559 -36.82 1.87 21.94
N ASP A 560 -36.59 2.89 21.10
CA ASP A 560 -37.45 4.05 21.02
C ASP A 560 -38.83 3.70 20.42
N MET A 561 -38.86 2.82 19.45
CA MET A 561 -40.11 2.34 18.90
C MET A 561 -40.92 1.53 19.94
N GLN A 562 -40.26 0.74 20.77
CA GLN A 562 -40.91 0.04 21.88
C GLN A 562 -41.46 1.04 22.92
N ARG A 563 -40.69 2.09 23.24
CA ARG A 563 -41.13 3.19 24.12
C ARG A 563 -42.34 3.90 23.54
N ILE A 564 -42.34 4.23 22.26
CA ILE A 564 -43.48 4.86 21.57
C ILE A 564 -44.67 3.93 21.55
N HIS A 565 -44.51 2.65 21.29
CA HIS A 565 -45.62 1.67 21.33
C HIS A 565 -46.26 1.57 22.71
N GLN A 566 -45.47 1.61 23.78
CA GLN A 566 -45.96 1.62 25.15
C GLN A 566 -46.69 2.93 25.52
N SER A 567 -46.17 4.07 25.04
CA SER A 567 -46.72 5.39 25.38
C SER A 567 -47.98 5.76 24.56
N TYR A 568 -48.10 5.24 23.34
CA TYR A 568 -49.17 5.55 22.39
C TYR A 568 -49.74 4.29 21.74
N PRO A 569 -50.26 3.32 22.51
CA PRO A 569 -50.71 2.02 21.99
C PRO A 569 -51.84 2.15 20.96
N GLU A 570 -52.67 3.21 21.06
CA GLU A 570 -53.74 3.50 20.12
C GLU A 570 -53.26 3.76 18.68
N VAL A 571 -52.03 4.14 18.49
CA VAL A 571 -51.44 4.35 17.16
C VAL A 571 -51.27 3.04 16.41
N PHE A 572 -50.97 1.97 17.16
CA PHE A 572 -50.60 0.66 16.61
C PHE A 572 -51.77 -0.33 16.56
N THR A 573 -52.93 0.04 17.12
CA THR A 573 -54.14 -0.77 17.00
C THR A 573 -54.59 -0.87 15.55
N GLY A 574 -54.44 -2.07 14.96
CA GLY A 574 -54.75 -2.37 13.54
C GLY A 574 -53.54 -2.47 12.60
N ALA A 575 -52.32 -2.28 13.09
CA ALA A 575 -51.09 -2.45 12.29
C ALA A 575 -50.53 -3.89 12.29
N ALA A 576 -51.16 -4.79 13.05
CA ALA A 576 -50.82 -6.21 13.07
C ALA A 576 -51.63 -6.96 11.99
N LYS A 577 -51.25 -6.84 10.72
CA LYS A 577 -51.54 -7.82 9.66
C LYS A 577 -50.51 -7.70 8.56
#